data_db7aeca9f6ae5b78c7335d5259e968df
#
_entry.id   db7aeca9f6ae5b78c7335d5259e968df
#
_cell.length_a   1.000
_cell.length_b   1.000
_cell.length_c   1.000
_cell.angle_alpha   90.00
_cell.angle_beta   90.00
_cell.angle_gamma   90.00
#
_symmetry.space_group_name_H-M   'P 1'
#
loop_
_entity.id
_entity.type
_entity.pdbx_description
1 polymer ?
#
loop_
_entity_poly.entity_id
_entity_poly.type
_entity_poly.pdbx_seq_one_letter_code
_entity_poly.pdbx_strand_id
1 'polypeptide(L)'
;MAINDKIIEVKNLKKHYNKGAIKALDGVSVDINKGEVVVIIGPSGSGKSTLLRSLNLLEQPTEGSIIFEGVDITKKRDANGKKLNVDLHRQKMGMVFQHFNLFPHMTVLNNMTLAPVQVKGISKAAAEAKALELLKTVGLA
;
A
#
# COMPACT_ATOMS: atom_id res chain seq x y z
N MET A 1 3.84 -0.43 -29.86
CA MET A 1 2.70 -0.01 -28.98
C MET A 1 3.13 -0.19 -27.56
N ALA A 2 3.22 0.88 -26.79
CA ALA A 2 3.43 0.76 -25.36
C ALA A 2 2.19 0.09 -24.76
N ILE A 3 2.32 -1.16 -24.34
CA ILE A 3 1.34 -1.81 -23.50
C ILE A 3 1.23 -0.90 -22.27
N ASN A 4 0.01 -0.56 -21.89
CA ASN A 4 -0.23 0.28 -20.71
C ASN A 4 0.17 -0.52 -19.47
N ASP A 5 1.47 -0.48 -19.12
CA ASP A 5 2.05 -1.22 -18.00
C ASP A 5 1.89 -0.46 -16.66
N LYS A 6 0.99 0.50 -16.60
CA LYS A 6 0.71 1.25 -15.38
C LYS A 6 0.07 0.34 -14.34
N ILE A 7 0.74 0.17 -13.22
CA ILE A 7 0.20 -0.57 -12.08
C ILE A 7 -0.61 0.34 -11.17
N ILE A 8 -0.14 1.59 -10.99
CA ILE A 8 -0.83 2.61 -10.19
C ILE A 8 -0.93 3.90 -11.00
N GLU A 9 -2.11 4.48 -11.05
CA GLU A 9 -2.36 5.81 -11.59
C GLU A 9 -2.98 6.68 -10.51
N VAL A 10 -2.30 7.76 -10.15
CA VAL A 10 -2.79 8.76 -9.20
C VAL A 10 -3.21 9.99 -9.98
N LYS A 11 -4.46 10.44 -9.81
CA LYS A 11 -5.02 11.57 -10.54
C LYS A 11 -5.58 12.61 -9.59
N ASN A 12 -4.98 13.79 -9.60
CA ASN A 12 -5.41 14.98 -8.84
C ASN A 12 -5.71 14.67 -7.37
N LEU A 13 -4.83 13.88 -6.74
CA LEU A 13 -5.03 13.42 -5.38
C LEU A 13 -4.88 14.58 -4.40
N LYS A 14 -5.89 14.76 -3.55
CA LYS A 14 -5.90 15.74 -2.48
C LYS A 14 -6.11 15.06 -1.14
N LYS A 15 -5.38 15.53 -0.15
CA LYS A 15 -5.62 15.22 1.25
C LYS A 15 -5.54 16.49 2.05
N HIS A 16 -6.69 16.97 2.48
CA HIS A 16 -6.84 18.18 3.27
C HIS A 16 -7.33 17.83 4.66
N TYR A 17 -6.71 18.42 5.67
CA TYR A 17 -7.11 18.31 7.07
C TYR A 17 -7.70 19.62 7.56
N ASN A 18 -8.42 19.59 8.68
CA ASN A 18 -8.97 20.77 9.35
C ASN A 18 -9.78 21.66 8.40
N LYS A 19 -10.74 21.06 7.69
CA LYS A 19 -11.61 21.75 6.72
C LYS A 19 -10.83 22.54 5.65
N GLY A 20 -9.69 22.00 5.23
CA GLY A 20 -8.86 22.59 4.19
C GLY A 20 -7.75 23.53 4.67
N ALA A 21 -7.62 23.75 5.98
CA ALA A 21 -6.54 24.58 6.54
C ALA A 21 -5.15 23.96 6.31
N ILE A 22 -5.06 22.63 6.29
CA ILE A 22 -3.81 21.89 6.03
C ILE A 22 -4.01 21.07 4.78
N LYS A 23 -3.24 21.39 3.74
CA LYS A 23 -3.25 20.70 2.45
C LYS A 23 -1.99 19.84 2.34
N ALA A 24 -2.07 18.62 2.87
CA ALA A 24 -0.95 17.68 2.83
C ALA A 24 -0.66 17.19 1.40
N LEU A 25 -1.70 16.97 0.61
CA LEU A 25 -1.66 16.74 -0.82
C LEU A 25 -2.64 17.68 -1.49
N ASP A 26 -2.24 18.35 -2.55
CA ASP A 26 -3.07 19.36 -3.22
C ASP A 26 -3.01 19.22 -4.76
N GLY A 27 -3.56 18.12 -5.27
CA GLY A 27 -3.64 17.84 -6.69
C GLY A 27 -2.44 17.07 -7.24
N VAL A 28 -1.96 16.06 -6.53
CA VAL A 28 -0.85 15.22 -6.97
C VAL A 28 -1.31 14.24 -8.04
N SER A 29 -0.57 14.20 -9.14
CA SER A 29 -0.77 13.20 -10.21
C SER A 29 0.56 12.53 -10.52
N VAL A 30 0.56 11.21 -10.53
CA VAL A 30 1.73 10.38 -10.85
C VAL A 30 1.27 9.01 -11.33
N ASP A 31 1.99 8.47 -12.30
CA ASP A 31 1.80 7.10 -12.78
C ASP A 31 3.02 6.26 -12.38
N ILE A 32 2.77 5.03 -11.98
CA ILE A 32 3.81 4.05 -11.64
C ILE A 32 3.61 2.84 -12.54
N ASN A 33 4.64 2.52 -13.31
CA ASN A 33 4.63 1.38 -14.21
C ASN A 33 5.06 0.10 -13.47
N LYS A 34 4.63 -1.03 -14.00
CA LYS A 34 5.04 -2.33 -13.48
C LYS A 34 6.57 -2.47 -13.56
N GLY A 35 7.19 -2.91 -12.46
CA GLY A 35 8.63 -3.08 -12.37
C GLY A 35 9.43 -1.78 -12.17
N GLU A 36 8.76 -0.63 -12.12
CA GLU A 36 9.40 0.66 -11.91
C GLU A 36 9.73 0.89 -10.41
N VAL A 37 10.87 1.53 -10.15
CA VAL A 37 11.22 2.04 -8.83
C VAL A 37 11.08 3.54 -8.84
N VAL A 38 10.17 4.06 -8.03
CA VAL A 38 9.89 5.49 -7.91
C VAL A 38 10.37 5.99 -6.55
N VAL A 39 11.14 7.08 -6.55
CA VAL A 39 11.64 7.72 -5.33
C VAL A 39 10.95 9.06 -5.15
N ILE A 40 10.38 9.27 -3.96
CA ILE A 40 9.73 10.53 -3.58
C ILE A 40 10.66 11.28 -2.65
N ILE A 41 11.08 12.47 -3.06
CA ILE A 41 11.98 13.34 -2.31
C ILE A 41 11.29 14.66 -1.94
N GLY A 42 11.72 15.25 -0.85
CA GLY A 42 11.22 16.53 -0.39
C GLY A 42 11.52 16.75 1.09
N PRO A 43 11.36 17.98 1.59
CA PRO A 43 11.60 18.31 3.00
C PRO A 43 10.56 17.62 3.91
N SER A 44 10.87 17.57 5.21
CA SER A 44 9.92 17.10 6.22
C SER A 44 8.61 17.91 6.15
N GLY A 45 7.48 17.24 6.26
CA GLY A 45 6.16 17.88 6.17
C GLY A 45 5.67 18.18 4.75
N SER A 46 6.37 17.73 3.70
CA SER A 46 5.96 17.95 2.28
C SER A 46 4.88 17.01 1.77
N GLY A 47 4.40 16.07 2.58
CA GLY A 47 3.33 15.15 2.21
C GLY A 47 3.76 13.79 1.66
N LYS A 48 5.06 13.46 1.69
CA LYS A 48 5.58 12.16 1.19
C LYS A 48 4.91 10.95 1.83
N SER A 49 4.87 10.91 3.16
CA SER A 49 4.25 9.82 3.90
C SER A 49 2.73 9.78 3.69
N THR A 50 2.09 10.94 3.57
CA THR A 50 0.66 11.04 3.28
C THR A 50 0.35 10.44 1.90
N LEU A 51 1.17 10.71 0.89
CA LEU A 51 1.02 10.11 -0.43
C LEU A 51 1.15 8.58 -0.36
N LEU A 52 2.20 8.06 0.28
CA LEU A 52 2.40 6.62 0.40
C LEU A 52 1.24 5.94 1.14
N ARG A 53 0.75 6.51 2.22
CA ARG A 53 -0.40 5.98 2.98
C ARG A 53 -1.71 6.08 2.20
N SER A 54 -1.84 7.05 1.32
CA SER A 54 -3.02 7.19 0.47
C SER A 54 -3.06 6.11 -0.61
N LEU A 55 -1.92 5.66 -1.12
CA LEU A 55 -1.86 4.63 -2.18
C LEU A 55 -2.50 3.31 -1.76
N ASN A 56 -2.41 2.93 -0.50
CA ASN A 56 -3.07 1.73 0.04
C ASN A 56 -4.30 2.05 0.91
N LEU A 57 -4.78 3.29 0.87
CA LEU A 57 -5.94 3.80 1.59
C LEU A 57 -5.84 3.68 3.13
N LEU A 58 -4.65 3.69 3.71
CA LEU A 58 -4.46 3.95 5.13
C LEU A 58 -4.84 5.39 5.49
N GLU A 59 -4.62 6.33 4.55
CA GLU A 59 -5.18 7.67 4.56
C GLU A 59 -6.23 7.78 3.47
N GLN A 60 -7.45 8.15 3.83
CA GLN A 60 -8.51 8.36 2.83
C GLN A 60 -8.29 9.69 2.13
N PRO A 61 -8.15 9.72 0.80
CA PRO A 61 -8.07 10.97 0.06
C PRO A 61 -9.33 11.82 0.25
N THR A 62 -9.17 13.14 0.22
CA THR A 62 -10.29 14.07 0.24
C THR A 62 -10.91 14.17 -1.15
N GLU A 63 -10.09 14.23 -2.18
CA GLU A 63 -10.47 14.25 -3.59
C GLU A 63 -9.44 13.51 -4.44
N GLY A 64 -9.78 13.25 -5.67
CA GLY A 64 -8.94 12.59 -6.65
C GLY A 64 -9.17 11.10 -6.72
N SER A 65 -8.36 10.43 -7.53
CA SER A 65 -8.51 9.00 -7.80
C SER A 65 -7.17 8.27 -7.69
N ILE A 66 -7.24 7.03 -7.21
CA ILE A 66 -6.15 6.07 -7.23
C ILE A 66 -6.63 4.86 -8.00
N ILE A 67 -6.04 4.62 -9.15
CA ILE A 67 -6.37 3.47 -10.00
C ILE A 67 -5.26 2.45 -9.83
N PHE A 68 -5.60 1.29 -9.29
CA PHE A 68 -4.68 0.18 -9.07
C PHE A 68 -5.09 -1.00 -9.95
N GLU A 69 -4.18 -1.46 -10.81
CA GLU A 69 -4.45 -2.52 -11.79
C GLU A 69 -5.76 -2.26 -12.58
N GLY A 70 -5.99 -1.02 -13.00
CA GLY A 70 -7.17 -0.63 -13.77
C GLY A 70 -8.45 -0.39 -12.95
N VAL A 71 -8.42 -0.57 -11.63
CA VAL A 71 -9.58 -0.38 -10.75
C VAL A 71 -9.39 0.86 -9.87
N ASP A 72 -10.35 1.77 -9.90
CA ASP A 72 -10.35 2.95 -9.02
C ASP A 72 -10.74 2.53 -7.59
N ILE A 73 -9.73 2.36 -6.74
CA ILE A 73 -9.89 1.91 -5.35
C ILE A 73 -10.41 3.02 -4.41
N THR A 74 -10.51 4.26 -4.87
CA THR A 74 -11.11 5.36 -4.09
C THR A 74 -12.62 5.37 -4.15
N LYS A 75 -13.21 4.64 -5.08
CA LYS A 75 -14.65 4.52 -5.24
C LYS A 75 -15.25 3.42 -4.38
N LYS A 76 -16.49 3.63 -3.96
CA LYS A 76 -17.25 2.62 -3.19
C LYS A 76 -17.81 1.48 -4.06
N ARG A 77 -17.91 1.71 -5.37
CA ARG A 77 -18.47 0.76 -6.34
C ARG A 77 -17.58 0.72 -7.59
N ASP A 78 -17.54 -0.44 -8.22
CA ASP A 78 -16.88 -0.64 -9.51
C ASP A 78 -17.70 -0.06 -10.67
N ALA A 79 -17.17 -0.17 -11.90
CA ALA A 79 -17.82 0.30 -13.11
C ALA A 79 -19.18 -0.38 -13.37
N ASN A 80 -19.42 -1.57 -12.81
CA ASN A 80 -20.66 -2.33 -12.93
C ASN A 80 -21.65 -2.04 -11.78
N GLY A 81 -21.32 -1.09 -10.88
CA GLY A 81 -22.15 -0.73 -9.73
C GLY A 81 -22.07 -1.69 -8.54
N LYS A 82 -21.23 -2.74 -8.61
CA LYS A 82 -21.00 -3.68 -7.51
C LYS A 82 -20.13 -3.03 -6.44
N LYS A 83 -20.43 -3.31 -5.18
CA LYS A 83 -19.62 -2.81 -4.05
C LYS A 83 -18.19 -3.31 -4.17
N LEU A 84 -17.25 -2.37 -4.17
CA LEU A 84 -15.83 -2.66 -4.25
C LEU A 84 -15.31 -3.20 -2.92
N ASN A 85 -14.66 -4.36 -2.96
CA ASN A 85 -13.91 -4.86 -1.81
C ASN A 85 -12.46 -4.36 -1.91
N VAL A 86 -12.19 -3.25 -1.26
CA VAL A 86 -10.87 -2.60 -1.29
C VAL A 86 -9.79 -3.49 -0.67
N ASP A 87 -10.13 -4.33 0.29
CA ASP A 87 -9.16 -5.19 0.96
C ASP A 87 -8.54 -6.23 0.01
N LEU A 88 -9.29 -6.68 -1.00
CA LEU A 88 -8.73 -7.55 -2.04
C LEU A 88 -7.61 -6.86 -2.84
N HIS A 89 -7.71 -5.56 -3.05
CA HIS A 89 -6.66 -4.77 -3.72
C HIS A 89 -5.50 -4.48 -2.76
N ARG A 90 -5.82 -4.12 -1.50
CA ARG A 90 -4.81 -3.85 -0.47
C ARG A 90 -3.92 -5.05 -0.14
N GLN A 91 -4.44 -6.27 -0.24
CA GLN A 91 -3.67 -7.50 -0.06
C GLN A 91 -2.50 -7.65 -1.05
N LYS A 92 -2.57 -6.98 -2.20
CA LYS A 92 -1.52 -6.99 -3.21
C LYS A 92 -0.43 -5.93 -2.98
N MET A 93 -0.62 -5.06 -2.00
CA MET A 93 0.31 -3.98 -1.66
C MET A 93 0.93 -4.24 -0.31
N GLY A 94 2.25 -4.18 -0.22
CA GLY A 94 2.97 -4.18 1.04
C GLY A 94 3.43 -2.77 1.38
N MET A 95 3.51 -2.45 2.67
CA MET A 95 4.07 -1.20 3.16
C MET A 95 5.07 -1.45 4.26
N VAL A 96 6.24 -0.83 4.14
CA VAL A 96 7.25 -0.82 5.20
C VAL A 96 7.17 0.53 5.90
N PHE A 97 6.91 0.50 7.20
CA PHE A 97 6.79 1.70 8.02
C PHE A 97 8.15 2.11 8.59
N GLN A 98 8.26 3.38 8.99
CA GLN A 98 9.45 3.91 9.64
C GLN A 98 9.68 3.30 11.04
N HIS A 99 8.61 2.95 11.73
CA HIS A 99 8.64 2.21 12.98
C HIS A 99 8.41 0.71 12.74
N PHE A 100 8.81 -0.12 13.68
CA PHE A 100 8.81 -1.59 13.53
C PHE A 100 7.43 -2.19 13.27
N ASN A 101 6.37 -1.66 13.88
CA ASN A 101 4.97 -2.09 13.72
C ASN A 101 4.79 -3.61 13.87
N LEU A 102 5.48 -4.20 14.80
CA LEU A 102 5.33 -5.60 15.16
C LEU A 102 4.27 -5.77 16.24
N PHE A 103 3.61 -6.91 16.24
CA PHE A 103 2.75 -7.31 17.35
C PHE A 103 3.61 -7.72 18.54
N PRO A 104 3.64 -6.94 19.65
CA PRO A 104 4.59 -7.17 20.75
C PRO A 104 4.30 -8.44 21.54
N HIS A 105 3.07 -8.95 21.47
CA HIS A 105 2.65 -10.20 22.13
C HIS A 105 2.96 -11.46 21.32
N MET A 106 3.56 -11.31 20.15
CA MET A 106 3.90 -12.42 19.24
C MET A 106 5.40 -12.53 19.04
N THR A 107 5.87 -13.76 18.81
CA THR A 107 7.26 -13.99 18.42
C THR A 107 7.56 -13.40 17.06
N VAL A 108 8.83 -13.23 16.72
CA VAL A 108 9.27 -12.79 15.38
C VAL A 108 8.71 -13.72 14.31
N LEU A 109 8.82 -15.03 14.51
CA LEU A 109 8.31 -16.02 13.57
C LEU A 109 6.80 -15.87 13.35
N ASN A 110 6.03 -15.70 14.42
CA ASN A 110 4.58 -15.51 14.32
C ASN A 110 4.20 -14.21 13.64
N ASN A 111 4.94 -13.12 13.88
CA ASN A 111 4.76 -11.86 13.15
C ASN A 111 4.98 -12.04 11.64
N MET A 112 5.97 -12.85 11.26
CA MET A 112 6.28 -13.08 9.84
C MET A 112 5.27 -14.01 9.16
N THR A 113 4.71 -14.98 9.87
CA THR A 113 3.84 -16.00 9.30
C THR A 113 2.35 -15.65 9.33
N LEU A 114 1.93 -14.69 10.14
CA LEU A 114 0.53 -14.35 10.34
C LEU A 114 -0.18 -14.00 9.01
N ALA A 115 0.33 -13.03 8.29
CA ALA A 115 -0.29 -12.58 7.05
C ALA A 115 -0.22 -13.64 5.93
N PRO A 116 0.91 -14.31 5.67
CA PRO A 116 0.95 -15.41 4.71
C PRO A 116 -0.08 -16.51 4.97
N VAL A 117 -0.27 -16.89 6.22
CA VAL A 117 -1.23 -17.94 6.59
C VAL A 117 -2.67 -17.45 6.50
N GLN A 118 -2.98 -16.32 7.13
CA GLN A 118 -4.37 -15.84 7.24
C GLN A 118 -4.89 -15.16 5.98
N VAL A 119 -4.05 -14.42 5.27
CA VAL A 119 -4.47 -13.63 4.12
C VAL A 119 -4.25 -14.38 2.81
N LYS A 120 -3.07 -15.00 2.64
CA LYS A 120 -2.73 -15.72 1.41
C LYS A 120 -3.08 -17.21 1.44
N GLY A 121 -3.53 -17.73 2.57
CA GLY A 121 -3.89 -19.15 2.71
C GLY A 121 -2.72 -20.12 2.57
N ILE A 122 -1.48 -19.66 2.78
CA ILE A 122 -0.28 -20.50 2.76
C ILE A 122 -0.29 -21.39 3.99
N SER A 123 0.12 -22.66 3.85
CA SER A 123 0.22 -23.57 5.00
C SER A 123 1.21 -23.02 6.04
N LYS A 124 0.95 -23.30 7.30
CA LYS A 124 1.81 -22.85 8.41
C LYS A 124 3.26 -23.32 8.21
N ALA A 125 3.45 -24.59 7.83
CA ALA A 125 4.77 -25.17 7.58
C ALA A 125 5.53 -24.43 6.45
N ALA A 126 4.87 -24.13 5.35
CA ALA A 126 5.47 -23.40 4.24
C ALA A 126 5.80 -21.94 4.62
N ALA A 127 4.91 -21.28 5.37
CA ALA A 127 5.13 -19.92 5.87
C ALA A 127 6.32 -19.85 6.83
N GLU A 128 6.43 -20.79 7.76
CA GLU A 128 7.56 -20.90 8.71
C GLU A 128 8.89 -21.16 7.98
N ALA A 129 8.90 -22.08 7.02
CA ALA A 129 10.08 -22.36 6.21
C ALA A 129 10.57 -21.11 5.46
N LYS A 130 9.66 -20.37 4.85
CA LYS A 130 9.99 -19.12 4.16
C LYS A 130 10.46 -18.03 5.12
N ALA A 131 9.84 -17.93 6.28
CA ALA A 131 10.24 -16.96 7.31
C ALA A 131 11.68 -17.24 7.81
N LEU A 132 12.01 -18.49 8.07
CA LEU A 132 13.37 -18.89 8.49
C LEU A 132 14.41 -18.62 7.40
N GLU A 133 14.10 -18.90 6.14
CA GLU A 133 14.94 -18.55 5.00
C GLU A 133 15.25 -17.06 4.96
N LEU A 134 14.21 -16.21 5.11
CA LEU A 134 14.36 -14.75 5.10
C LEU A 134 15.18 -14.26 6.30
N LEU A 135 14.93 -14.79 7.50
CA LEU A 135 15.71 -14.46 8.69
C LEU A 135 17.19 -14.81 8.50
N LYS A 136 17.47 -15.95 7.89
CA LYS A 136 18.84 -16.35 7.56
C LYS A 136 19.48 -15.36 6.56
N THR A 137 18.75 -14.93 5.56
CA THR A 137 19.23 -13.97 4.55
C THR A 137 19.66 -12.65 5.17
N VAL A 138 18.96 -12.19 6.22
CA VAL A 138 19.27 -10.94 6.93
C VAL A 138 20.15 -11.16 8.18
N GLY A 139 20.68 -12.36 8.40
CA GLY A 139 21.60 -12.67 9.49
C GLY A 139 20.94 -12.78 10.87
N LEU A 140 19.65 -13.08 10.93
CA LEU A 140 18.89 -13.21 12.18
C LEU A 140 18.44 -14.65 12.50
N ALA A 141 18.99 -15.64 11.81
CA ALA A 141 18.71 -17.05 12.08
C ALA A 141 19.81 -17.66 12.94
#